data_0f4e29cb73805a3bc059afbc58132060
#
_entry.id   0f4e29cb73805a3bc059afbc58132060
#
_cell.length_a   1.000
_cell.length_b   1.000
_cell.length_c   1.000
_cell.angle_alpha   90.00
_cell.angle_beta   90.00
_cell.angle_gamma   90.00
#
_symmetry.space_group_name_H-M   'P 1'
#
loop_
_entity.id
_entity.type
_entity.pdbx_description
1 polymer ?
#
loop_
_entity_poly.entity_id
_entity_poly.type
_entity_poly.pdbx_seq_one_letter_code
_entity_poly.pdbx_strand_id
1 'polypeptide(L)'
;MVALNRSNMRLLLFLLSFLFSFCLTAQEIKLGDVQNKIQLGDLVGNRDLAFGVKNVLEEVVQDLGYDLNPNSPIEITVDLLYFDVKKSSMQLAVYNKNIDIYQIIARATLIKNGKKKKQVVAKGTAKSISTATLLIDEGGKFSQTNVSSAIKKLCEQLISKLKL
;
A
#
# COMPACT_ATOMS: atom_id res chain seq x y z
N MET A 1 -13.07 -39.80 -39.80
CA MET A 1 -11.97 -39.50 -38.86
C MET A 1 -10.86 -38.87 -39.65
N VAL A 2 -10.69 -37.54 -39.62
CA VAL A 2 -9.61 -36.86 -40.35
C VAL A 2 -8.38 -36.91 -39.47
N ALA A 3 -7.36 -37.64 -39.89
CA ALA A 3 -6.08 -37.72 -39.18
C ALA A 3 -5.37 -36.35 -39.31
N LEU A 4 -5.27 -35.64 -38.21
CA LEU A 4 -4.50 -34.40 -38.13
C LEU A 4 -3.03 -34.72 -38.42
N ASN A 5 -2.51 -34.22 -39.52
CA ASN A 5 -1.13 -34.40 -39.93
C ASN A 5 -0.20 -33.75 -38.88
N ARG A 6 0.90 -34.41 -38.47
CA ARG A 6 1.86 -33.95 -37.46
C ARG A 6 2.39 -32.53 -37.74
N SER A 7 2.48 -32.13 -38.99
CA SER A 7 2.84 -30.79 -39.42
C SER A 7 1.83 -29.73 -39.02
N ASN A 8 0.52 -30.03 -39.15
CA ASN A 8 -0.55 -29.10 -38.76
C ASN A 8 -0.69 -28.95 -37.26
N MET A 9 -0.33 -30.00 -36.50
CA MET A 9 -0.36 -29.94 -35.04
C MET A 9 0.79 -29.07 -34.48
N ARG A 10 1.97 -29.07 -35.12
CA ARG A 10 3.08 -28.18 -34.77
C ARG A 10 2.76 -26.72 -35.10
N LEU A 11 2.12 -26.46 -36.23
CA LEU A 11 1.67 -25.13 -36.63
C LEU A 11 0.60 -24.59 -35.67
N LEU A 12 -0.32 -25.44 -35.25
CA LEU A 12 -1.38 -25.08 -34.27
C LEU A 12 -0.82 -24.74 -32.89
N LEU A 13 0.16 -25.52 -32.41
CA LEU A 13 0.89 -25.24 -31.16
C LEU A 13 1.69 -23.93 -31.23
N PHE A 14 2.30 -23.64 -32.37
CA PHE A 14 3.04 -22.39 -32.58
C PHE A 14 2.08 -21.18 -32.61
N LEU A 15 0.94 -21.29 -33.29
CA LEU A 15 -0.12 -20.27 -33.28
C LEU A 15 -0.71 -20.05 -31.90
N LEU A 16 -0.93 -21.13 -31.12
CA LEU A 16 -1.44 -21.03 -29.77
C LEU A 16 -0.45 -20.34 -28.84
N SER A 17 0.85 -20.65 -28.92
CA SER A 17 1.89 -19.99 -28.13
C SER A 17 2.04 -18.50 -28.49
N PHE A 18 1.84 -18.15 -29.75
CA PHE A 18 1.89 -16.76 -30.21
C PHE A 18 0.67 -15.94 -29.71
N LEU A 19 -0.52 -16.55 -29.65
CA LEU A 19 -1.73 -15.94 -29.09
C LEU A 19 -1.62 -15.69 -27.57
N PHE A 20 -0.94 -16.57 -26.83
CA PHE A 20 -0.71 -16.37 -25.41
C PHE A 20 0.31 -15.26 -25.10
N SER A 21 1.20 -14.93 -26.03
CA SER A 21 2.21 -13.88 -25.83
C SER A 21 1.66 -12.45 -25.89
N PHE A 22 0.44 -12.25 -26.39
CA PHE A 22 -0.16 -10.91 -26.54
C PHE A 22 -1.02 -10.45 -25.34
N CYS A 23 -1.19 -11.26 -24.29
CA CYS A 23 -2.14 -10.95 -23.20
C CYS A 23 -1.50 -10.38 -21.92
N LEU A 24 -0.20 -10.11 -21.88
CA LEU A 24 0.47 -9.58 -20.69
C LEU A 24 0.86 -8.10 -20.88
N THR A 25 -0.11 -7.25 -21.23
CA THR A 25 0.10 -5.82 -21.04
C THR A 25 -0.23 -5.50 -19.58
N ALA A 26 0.78 -5.09 -18.81
CA ALA A 26 0.55 -4.56 -17.47
C ALA A 26 -0.45 -3.40 -17.56
N GLN A 27 -1.42 -3.39 -16.68
CA GLN A 27 -2.40 -2.31 -16.64
C GLN A 27 -1.71 -1.03 -16.17
N GLU A 28 -1.78 0.01 -16.97
CA GLU A 28 -1.20 1.31 -16.63
C GLU A 28 -2.07 2.09 -15.65
N ILE A 29 -1.42 2.69 -14.65
CA ILE A 29 -2.08 3.48 -13.61
C ILE A 29 -1.32 4.79 -13.42
N LYS A 30 -2.05 5.89 -13.25
CA LYS A 30 -1.54 7.17 -12.80
C LYS A 30 -1.73 7.27 -11.28
N LEU A 31 -0.67 7.58 -10.57
CA LEU A 31 -0.79 8.03 -9.19
C LEU A 31 -0.97 9.55 -9.17
N GLY A 32 -2.14 9.95 -8.72
CA GLY A 32 -2.48 11.36 -8.48
C GLY A 32 -1.91 11.84 -7.15
N ASP A 33 -2.49 12.91 -6.65
CA ASP A 33 -2.02 13.55 -5.42
C ASP A 33 -2.33 12.71 -4.18
N VAL A 34 -1.35 12.68 -3.27
CA VAL A 34 -1.54 12.24 -1.89
C VAL A 34 -1.70 13.48 -1.03
N GLN A 35 -2.91 13.72 -0.54
CA GLN A 35 -3.23 14.89 0.27
C GLN A 35 -3.18 14.58 1.75
N ASN A 36 -2.50 15.43 2.51
CA ASN A 36 -2.44 15.34 3.96
C ASN A 36 -3.62 16.09 4.59
N LYS A 37 -4.73 15.38 4.81
CA LYS A 37 -5.94 15.88 5.50
C LYS A 37 -6.01 15.34 6.94
N ILE A 38 -4.86 15.08 7.53
CA ILE A 38 -4.76 14.37 8.81
C ILE A 38 -5.28 15.23 9.95
N GLN A 39 -6.19 14.65 10.73
CA GLN A 39 -6.35 15.00 12.12
C GLN A 39 -5.23 14.34 12.91
N LEU A 40 -4.25 15.13 13.34
CA LEU A 40 -3.09 14.64 14.09
C LEU A 40 -3.52 14.31 15.51
N GLY A 41 -3.17 13.11 15.99
CA GLY A 41 -3.22 12.79 17.42
C GLY A 41 -2.12 13.58 18.18
N ASP A 42 -2.33 13.78 19.47
CA ASP A 42 -1.51 14.65 20.35
C ASP A 42 -0.01 14.27 20.37
N LEU A 43 0.34 13.02 20.05
CA LEU A 43 1.71 12.49 20.12
C LEU A 43 2.50 12.59 18.81
N VAL A 44 1.88 12.98 17.71
CA VAL A 44 2.47 12.82 16.37
C VAL A 44 3.19 14.08 15.88
N GLY A 45 2.83 15.23 16.40
CA GLY A 45 3.36 16.52 15.93
C GLY A 45 2.96 16.82 14.48
N ASN A 46 3.42 17.94 13.97
CA ASN A 46 3.10 18.41 12.62
C ASN A 46 4.02 17.73 11.58
N ARG A 47 3.70 16.50 11.14
CA ARG A 47 4.48 15.77 10.14
C ARG A 47 3.68 15.57 8.86
N ASP A 48 4.29 15.90 7.74
CA ASP A 48 3.75 15.55 6.43
C ASP A 48 4.16 14.11 6.06
N LEU A 49 3.18 13.22 6.05
CA LEU A 49 3.37 11.82 5.65
C LEU A 49 3.05 11.59 4.17
N ALA A 50 2.55 12.60 3.44
CA ALA A 50 2.08 12.44 2.07
C ALA A 50 3.18 11.92 1.14
N PHE A 51 4.39 12.47 1.25
CA PHE A 51 5.55 12.03 0.47
C PHE A 51 5.90 10.56 0.74
N GLY A 52 5.97 10.16 2.01
CA GLY A 52 6.26 8.76 2.37
C GLY A 52 5.19 7.79 1.89
N VAL A 53 3.92 8.16 1.99
CA VAL A 53 2.80 7.34 1.49
C VAL A 53 2.83 7.25 -0.02
N LYS A 54 3.15 8.34 -0.74
CA LYS A 54 3.25 8.32 -2.20
C LYS A 54 4.32 7.34 -2.67
N ASN A 55 5.53 7.42 -2.11
CA ASN A 55 6.64 6.53 -2.49
C ASN A 55 6.32 5.06 -2.24
N VAL A 56 5.75 4.73 -1.07
CA VAL A 56 5.36 3.36 -0.75
C VAL A 56 4.19 2.88 -1.62
N LEU A 57 3.27 3.78 -1.99
CA LEU A 57 2.16 3.43 -2.88
C LEU A 57 2.67 3.12 -4.29
N GLU A 58 3.66 3.88 -4.79
CA GLU A 58 4.35 3.60 -6.06
C GLU A 58 4.98 2.20 -6.04
N GLU A 59 5.75 1.88 -4.99
CA GLU A 59 6.35 0.56 -4.81
C GLU A 59 5.29 -0.56 -4.82
N VAL A 60 4.24 -0.42 -4.02
CA VAL A 60 3.18 -1.43 -3.91
C VAL A 60 2.44 -1.64 -5.23
N VAL A 61 2.17 -0.57 -5.98
CA VAL A 61 1.50 -0.66 -7.29
C VAL A 61 2.38 -1.41 -8.29
N GLN A 62 3.69 -1.13 -8.32
CA GLN A 62 4.65 -1.82 -9.18
C GLN A 62 4.85 -3.28 -8.77
N ASP A 63 4.95 -3.58 -7.47
CA ASP A 63 5.06 -4.95 -6.93
C ASP A 63 3.85 -5.82 -7.31
N LEU A 64 2.68 -5.19 -7.53
CA LEU A 64 1.46 -5.86 -7.98
C LEU A 64 1.36 -6.00 -9.51
N GLY A 65 2.38 -5.58 -10.24
CA GLY A 65 2.47 -5.74 -11.69
C GLY A 65 1.74 -4.66 -12.50
N TYR A 66 1.47 -3.49 -11.90
CA TYR A 66 0.94 -2.33 -12.61
C TYR A 66 2.07 -1.40 -13.06
N ASP A 67 1.96 -0.84 -14.26
CA ASP A 67 2.89 0.16 -14.76
C ASP A 67 2.44 1.58 -14.39
N LEU A 68 3.38 2.40 -13.91
CA LEU A 68 3.11 3.80 -13.62
C LEU A 68 3.23 4.65 -14.89
N ASN A 69 2.10 5.20 -15.34
CA ASN A 69 2.04 6.10 -16.49
C ASN A 69 1.27 7.39 -16.12
N PRO A 70 1.92 8.57 -16.18
CA PRO A 70 1.26 9.85 -15.87
C PRO A 70 0.09 10.19 -16.82
N ASN A 71 0.04 9.56 -17.99
CA ASN A 71 -1.00 9.78 -18.99
C ASN A 71 -2.12 8.71 -18.93
N SER A 72 -2.06 7.77 -17.98
CA SER A 72 -3.08 6.75 -17.83
C SER A 72 -4.46 7.35 -17.56
N PRO A 73 -5.53 6.83 -18.19
CA PRO A 73 -6.91 7.23 -17.88
C PRO A 73 -7.40 6.73 -16.51
N ILE A 74 -6.61 5.85 -15.87
CA ILE A 74 -6.89 5.28 -14.56
C ILE A 74 -6.01 6.01 -13.54
N GLU A 75 -6.62 6.77 -12.64
CA GLU A 75 -5.93 7.55 -11.64
C GLU A 75 -6.35 7.13 -10.22
N ILE A 76 -5.38 7.07 -9.32
CA ILE A 76 -5.61 6.81 -7.90
C ILE A 76 -5.15 8.04 -7.13
N THR A 77 -6.06 8.65 -6.37
CA THR A 77 -5.75 9.72 -5.41
C THR A 77 -5.92 9.21 -3.99
N VAL A 78 -5.14 9.73 -3.05
CA VAL A 78 -5.18 9.31 -1.65
C VAL A 78 -5.30 10.52 -0.74
N ASP A 79 -6.27 10.47 0.17
CA ASP A 79 -6.42 11.40 1.30
C ASP A 79 -5.96 10.69 2.58
N LEU A 80 -4.94 11.21 3.25
CA LEU A 80 -4.58 10.77 4.60
C LEU A 80 -5.56 11.39 5.58
N LEU A 81 -6.23 10.57 6.37
CA LEU A 81 -7.31 11.01 7.27
C LEU A 81 -6.90 11.02 8.74
N TYR A 82 -6.02 10.11 9.14
CA TYR A 82 -5.64 9.94 10.53
C TYR A 82 -4.28 9.29 10.66
N PHE A 83 -3.48 9.75 11.61
CA PHE A 83 -2.27 9.10 12.07
C PHE A 83 -2.14 9.26 13.58
N ASP A 84 -1.86 8.16 14.27
CA ASP A 84 -1.66 8.16 15.72
C ASP A 84 -0.68 7.07 16.12
N VAL A 85 -0.04 7.28 17.27
CA VAL A 85 0.80 6.30 17.94
C VAL A 85 0.29 6.10 19.35
N LYS A 86 -0.37 4.98 19.58
CA LYS A 86 -0.86 4.61 20.91
C LYS A 86 0.23 3.89 21.68
N LYS A 87 0.56 4.40 22.83
CA LYS A 87 1.48 3.77 23.77
C LYS A 87 0.68 2.98 24.79
N SER A 88 1.04 1.72 25.00
CA SER A 88 0.49 0.85 26.03
C SER A 88 1.64 0.22 26.81
N SER A 89 1.58 0.24 28.13
CA SER A 89 2.54 -0.46 28.97
C SER A 89 1.86 -1.63 29.66
N MET A 90 2.50 -2.80 29.63
CA MET A 90 2.08 -3.97 30.39
C MET A 90 3.14 -4.26 31.46
N GLN A 91 2.75 -4.21 32.73
CA GLN A 91 3.62 -4.54 33.83
C GLN A 91 3.47 -6.03 34.17
N LEU A 92 4.53 -6.78 33.93
CA LEU A 92 4.63 -8.19 34.30
C LEU A 92 5.65 -8.27 35.45
N ALA A 93 5.24 -8.61 36.62
CA ALA A 93 5.96 -8.80 37.90
C ALA A 93 7.42 -8.26 37.98
N VAL A 94 8.27 -8.48 37.00
CA VAL A 94 9.69 -8.06 36.96
C VAL A 94 10.07 -7.29 35.68
N TYR A 95 9.17 -7.25 34.67
CA TYR A 95 9.46 -6.62 33.36
C TYR A 95 8.34 -5.66 32.95
N ASN A 96 8.73 -4.44 32.60
CA ASN A 96 7.82 -3.51 31.93
C ASN A 96 7.93 -3.71 30.42
N LYS A 97 6.81 -4.07 29.78
CA LYS A 97 6.72 -4.22 28.33
C LYS A 97 5.98 -3.01 27.77
N ASN A 98 6.68 -2.22 26.96
CA ASN A 98 6.07 -1.11 26.24
C ASN A 98 5.64 -1.58 24.85
N ILE A 99 4.41 -1.28 24.48
CA ILE A 99 3.84 -1.60 23.19
C ILE A 99 3.42 -0.30 22.53
N ASP A 100 4.06 0.03 21.40
CA ASP A 100 3.66 1.15 20.58
C ASP A 100 2.85 0.63 19.38
N ILE A 101 1.66 1.16 19.19
CA ILE A 101 0.77 0.80 18.10
C ILE A 101 0.66 2.02 17.17
N TYR A 102 1.26 1.91 16.00
CA TYR A 102 1.19 2.88 14.93
C TYR A 102 -0.07 2.62 14.11
N GLN A 103 -0.88 3.63 13.89
CA GLN A 103 -2.14 3.51 13.15
C GLN A 103 -2.26 4.64 12.14
N ILE A 104 -2.43 4.29 10.86
CA ILE A 104 -2.65 5.23 9.78
C ILE A 104 -3.97 4.87 9.09
N ILE A 105 -4.81 5.86 8.81
CA ILE A 105 -6.05 5.68 8.06
C ILE A 105 -6.01 6.60 6.85
N ALA A 106 -6.31 6.04 5.69
CA ALA A 106 -6.42 6.82 4.47
C ALA A 106 -7.61 6.37 3.62
N ARG A 107 -8.01 7.26 2.74
CA ARG A 107 -9.04 7.07 1.74
C ARG A 107 -8.40 7.11 0.37
N ALA A 108 -8.60 6.06 -0.44
CA ALA A 108 -8.23 6.07 -1.84
C ALA A 108 -9.45 6.24 -2.73
N THR A 109 -9.31 7.02 -3.79
CA THR A 109 -10.34 7.23 -4.81
C THR A 109 -9.79 6.79 -6.16
N LEU A 110 -10.52 5.87 -6.81
CA LEU A 110 -10.26 5.43 -8.17
C LEU A 110 -11.04 6.31 -9.14
N ILE A 111 -10.33 6.92 -10.07
CA ILE A 111 -10.87 7.76 -11.13
C ILE A 111 -10.56 7.07 -12.47
N LYS A 112 -11.57 6.90 -13.31
CA LYS A 112 -11.41 6.36 -14.68
C LYS A 112 -12.02 7.35 -15.68
N ASN A 113 -11.20 7.80 -16.62
CA ASN A 113 -11.59 8.81 -17.63
C ASN A 113 -12.16 10.10 -16.97
N GLY A 114 -11.50 10.60 -15.93
CA GLY A 114 -11.91 11.80 -15.19
C GLY A 114 -13.15 11.61 -14.30
N LYS A 115 -13.75 10.41 -14.25
CA LYS A 115 -14.94 10.14 -13.44
C LYS A 115 -14.60 9.26 -12.25
N LYS A 116 -14.99 9.69 -11.04
CA LYS A 116 -14.87 8.91 -9.81
C LYS A 116 -15.68 7.61 -9.95
N LYS A 117 -15.02 6.47 -9.80
CA LYS A 117 -15.62 5.14 -9.93
C LYS A 117 -15.79 4.44 -8.59
N LYS A 118 -14.79 4.55 -7.73
CA LYS A 118 -14.80 3.85 -6.45
C LYS A 118 -14.03 4.66 -5.40
N GLN A 119 -14.47 4.54 -4.17
CA GLN A 119 -13.78 5.11 -3.02
C GLN A 119 -13.72 4.06 -1.92
N VAL A 120 -12.55 3.89 -1.32
CA VAL A 120 -12.31 2.93 -0.25
C VAL A 120 -11.54 3.59 0.89
N VAL A 121 -11.76 3.09 2.09
CA VAL A 121 -10.99 3.47 3.29
C VAL A 121 -10.26 2.25 3.79
N ALA A 122 -8.99 2.43 4.13
CA ALA A 122 -8.17 1.39 4.73
C ALA A 122 -7.41 1.92 5.95
N LYS A 123 -6.90 0.98 6.75
CA LYS A 123 -6.17 1.23 7.98
C LYS A 123 -4.90 0.39 7.98
N GLY A 124 -3.76 1.05 8.01
CA GLY A 124 -2.47 0.40 8.25
C GLY A 124 -2.12 0.41 9.73
N THR A 125 -1.63 -0.71 10.26
CA THR A 125 -1.16 -0.80 11.64
C THR A 125 0.17 -1.52 11.73
N ALA A 126 1.08 -1.01 12.55
CA ALA A 126 2.29 -1.70 12.97
C ALA A 126 2.40 -1.67 14.49
N LYS A 127 3.04 -2.69 15.05
CA LYS A 127 3.28 -2.79 16.49
C LYS A 127 4.78 -2.87 16.71
N SER A 128 5.29 -2.07 17.63
CA SER A 128 6.62 -2.21 18.19
C SER A 128 6.50 -2.69 19.62
N ILE A 129 7.31 -3.67 19.97
CA ILE A 129 7.39 -4.20 21.33
C ILE A 129 8.82 -3.96 21.79
N SER A 130 9.00 -3.07 22.76
CA SER A 130 10.28 -2.89 23.41
C SER A 130 10.23 -3.41 24.84
N THR A 131 11.16 -4.28 25.18
CA THR A 131 11.45 -4.63 26.58
C THR A 131 12.43 -3.59 27.10
N ALA A 132 11.90 -2.56 27.77
CA ALA A 132 12.75 -1.57 28.39
C ALA A 132 13.27 -2.11 29.72
N THR A 133 14.52 -2.48 29.75
CA THR A 133 15.33 -2.32 30.96
C THR A 133 15.69 -0.83 31.07
N LEU A 134 14.89 -0.09 31.82
CA LEU A 134 15.23 1.20 32.51
C LEU A 134 16.02 2.27 31.70
N LEU A 135 15.84 2.44 30.42
CA LEU A 135 16.31 3.64 29.73
C LEU A 135 15.10 4.34 29.12
N ILE A 136 14.60 5.32 29.83
CA ILE A 136 13.62 6.30 29.36
C ILE A 136 14.34 7.13 28.29
N ASP A 137 14.08 6.83 27.05
CA ASP A 137 14.47 7.73 25.96
C ASP A 137 13.42 8.84 25.89
N GLU A 138 13.69 9.97 26.56
CA GLU A 138 12.81 11.13 26.69
C GLU A 138 12.53 11.84 25.36
N GLY A 139 13.02 11.32 24.26
CA GLY A 139 13.01 11.98 22.96
C GLY A 139 11.81 11.72 22.05
N GLY A 140 10.84 10.89 22.41
CA GLY A 140 9.65 10.64 21.56
C GLY A 140 10.00 10.22 20.13
N LYS A 141 11.11 9.52 19.91
CA LYS A 141 11.54 9.07 18.59
C LYS A 141 10.65 7.92 18.13
N PHE A 142 9.82 8.21 17.13
CA PHE A 142 9.08 7.17 16.43
C PHE A 142 10.05 6.26 15.67
N SER A 143 9.88 4.96 15.80
CA SER A 143 10.59 4.02 14.93
C SER A 143 10.16 4.24 13.48
N GLN A 144 11.04 4.77 12.66
CA GLN A 144 10.81 5.01 11.24
C GLN A 144 10.39 3.72 10.52
N THR A 145 10.97 2.59 10.91
CA THR A 145 10.65 1.25 10.39
C THR A 145 9.18 0.86 10.65
N ASN A 146 8.65 1.19 11.83
CA ASN A 146 7.27 0.85 12.17
C ASN A 146 6.26 1.74 11.44
N VAL A 147 6.59 3.02 11.26
CA VAL A 147 5.77 3.93 10.44
C VAL A 147 5.74 3.44 9.00
N SER A 148 6.88 3.10 8.40
CA SER A 148 6.96 2.54 7.04
C SER A 148 6.19 1.23 6.91
N SER A 149 6.26 0.34 7.90
CA SER A 149 5.48 -0.91 7.92
C SER A 149 3.97 -0.65 7.99
N ALA A 150 3.53 0.35 8.75
CA ALA A 150 2.13 0.74 8.82
C ALA A 150 1.65 1.33 7.48
N ILE A 151 2.48 2.16 6.84
CA ILE A 151 2.21 2.73 5.51
C ILE A 151 2.11 1.61 4.46
N LYS A 152 3.05 0.67 4.42
CA LYS A 152 3.03 -0.45 3.46
C LYS A 152 1.73 -1.25 3.58
N LYS A 153 1.36 -1.66 4.79
CA LYS A 153 0.09 -2.36 5.03
C LYS A 153 -1.14 -1.55 4.64
N LEU A 154 -1.11 -0.22 4.85
CA LEU A 154 -2.16 0.67 4.40
C LEU A 154 -2.29 0.65 2.87
N CYS A 155 -1.18 0.84 2.15
CA CYS A 155 -1.17 0.88 0.69
C CYS A 155 -1.63 -0.45 0.08
N GLU A 156 -1.12 -1.58 0.58
CA GLU A 156 -1.56 -2.92 0.16
C GLU A 156 -3.08 -3.10 0.32
N GLN A 157 -3.64 -2.67 1.46
CA GLN A 157 -5.07 -2.75 1.71
C GLN A 157 -5.90 -1.81 0.82
N LEU A 158 -5.39 -0.60 0.54
CA LEU A 158 -6.06 0.33 -0.36
C LEU A 158 -6.19 -0.25 -1.76
N ILE A 159 -5.07 -0.76 -2.32
CA ILE A 159 -5.04 -1.33 -3.66
C ILE A 159 -5.90 -2.59 -3.74
N SER A 160 -5.77 -3.51 -2.77
CA SER A 160 -6.60 -4.72 -2.70
C SER A 160 -8.11 -4.39 -2.67
N LYS A 161 -8.53 -3.38 -1.91
CA LYS A 161 -9.94 -2.96 -1.84
C LYS A 161 -10.42 -2.24 -3.08
N LEU A 162 -9.55 -1.52 -3.79
CA LEU A 162 -9.89 -0.85 -5.04
C LEU A 162 -10.25 -1.87 -6.13
N LYS A 163 -9.60 -3.04 -6.16
CA LYS A 163 -9.78 -4.09 -7.18
C LYS A 163 -9.61 -3.46 -8.56
N LEU A 164 -8.40 -3.04 -8.85
CA LEU A 164 -8.00 -2.37 -10.10
C LEU A 164 -8.23 -3.25 -11.31
#